data_32f1c4eb14abaec8af6ca89213acfa32
#
_entry.id   32f1c4eb14abaec8af6ca89213acfa32
#
_cell.length_a   1.000
_cell.length_b   1.000
_cell.length_c   1.000
_cell.angle_alpha   90.00
_cell.angle_beta   90.00
_cell.angle_gamma   90.00
#
_symmetry.space_group_name_H-M   'P 1'
#
loop_
_entity.id
_entity.type
_entity.pdbx_description
1 polymer ?
#
loop_
_entity_poly.entity_id
_entity_poly.type
_entity_poly.pdbx_seq_one_letter_code
_entity_poly.pdbx_strand_id
1 'polypeptide(L)'
;TILYNPQQGISGIIPDINDWKEGNKSEITPVEKVEKTCISISDFDFEQSSVYNITFDGKIVAEVCKEYLSASEIHAQAIVIYPVKDGKSDWTEGTVLQIISDDKAIHGGKVMWQGDTNTLSYTPGNQNPISSFYITSDLSIAFTPPIDPVLLSFKKKILSDVRGSEIITYPIVKIGTQYWTRKNLRTTLYNDGKKITLKTASNYSKSSAGYFKESTFIFYNKAAVITGKLAPKGWKIADNEAWQLLKTYIEGDGAVLKGNDLWEKSESVPSNATGFNAIATGIFTKVKENDSSIYQFAGKYTAYWNMGATQKAVAENGILLRYDTHEIKGAAYSDYCGYSVRCVIE
;
A
#
# COMPACT_ATOMS: atom_id res chain seq x y z
N THR A 1 24.91 3.34 20.66
CA THR A 1 23.99 3.35 21.82
C THR A 1 24.60 4.27 22.86
N ILE A 2 24.04 5.44 23.04
CA ILE A 2 24.48 6.39 24.06
C ILE A 2 23.69 6.09 25.31
N LEU A 3 24.40 5.85 26.38
CA LEU A 3 23.84 5.72 27.70
C LEU A 3 23.90 7.03 28.43
N TYR A 4 22.77 7.47 28.81
CA TYR A 4 22.62 8.46 29.85
C TYR A 4 22.65 7.76 31.21
N ASN A 5 23.47 8.25 32.14
CA ASN A 5 23.44 7.80 33.53
C ASN A 5 22.23 8.45 34.24
N PRO A 6 21.18 7.67 34.57
CA PRO A 6 19.99 8.25 35.21
C PRO A 6 20.26 8.83 36.57
N GLN A 7 21.44 8.55 37.19
CA GLN A 7 21.82 9.15 38.47
C GLN A 7 22.38 10.59 38.37
N GLN A 8 22.74 11.04 37.17
CA GLN A 8 23.26 12.41 37.01
C GLN A 8 22.18 13.43 36.73
N GLY A 9 20.93 13.05 36.59
CA GLY A 9 19.78 13.92 36.42
C GLY A 9 20.01 15.06 35.43
N ILE A 10 19.01 15.50 34.74
CA ILE A 10 19.12 16.70 33.92
C ILE A 10 19.14 17.91 34.86
N SER A 11 20.29 18.23 35.43
CA SER A 11 20.48 19.39 36.30
C SER A 11 21.24 20.48 35.54
N GLY A 12 20.57 21.12 34.56
CA GLY A 12 21.05 22.39 33.99
C GLY A 12 22.41 22.42 33.28
N ILE A 13 23.08 21.29 33.14
CA ILE A 13 24.36 21.17 32.40
C ILE A 13 24.02 20.52 31.05
N ILE A 14 24.18 21.29 30.00
CA ILE A 14 24.15 20.74 28.62
C ILE A 14 25.39 19.83 28.51
N PRO A 15 25.23 18.52 28.31
CA PRO A 15 26.38 17.62 28.16
C PRO A 15 27.24 18.05 26.99
N ASP A 16 28.56 17.86 27.07
CA ASP A 16 29.45 18.03 25.94
C ASP A 16 29.03 17.07 24.83
N ILE A 17 28.93 17.55 23.60
CA ILE A 17 28.58 16.72 22.45
C ILE A 17 29.54 15.52 22.27
N ASN A 18 30.80 15.66 22.70
CA ASN A 18 31.78 14.59 22.70
C ASN A 18 31.47 13.56 23.78
N ASP A 19 31.01 13.98 24.96
CA ASP A 19 30.54 13.09 26.01
C ASP A 19 29.32 12.29 25.56
N TRP A 20 28.44 12.89 24.75
CA TRP A 20 27.32 12.22 24.15
C TRP A 20 27.75 11.22 23.07
N LYS A 21 28.78 11.55 22.27
CA LYS A 21 29.32 10.65 21.24
C LYS A 21 30.21 9.56 21.78
N GLU A 22 30.96 9.86 22.84
CA GLU A 22 31.95 8.98 23.42
C GLU A 22 31.51 8.38 24.76
N GLY A 23 30.41 8.90 25.33
CA GLY A 23 29.95 8.58 26.66
C GLY A 23 29.63 7.12 26.86
N ASN A 24 29.98 6.69 28.02
CA ASN A 24 29.88 5.35 28.57
C ASN A 24 28.75 4.51 27.99
N LYS A 25 29.13 3.57 27.14
CA LYS A 25 28.27 2.53 26.62
C LYS A 25 27.90 1.56 27.76
N SER A 26 26.85 1.81 28.48
CA SER A 26 26.15 0.76 29.17
C SER A 26 25.11 0.16 28.23
N GLU A 27 24.97 -1.14 28.25
CA GLU A 27 24.00 -1.84 27.40
C GLU A 27 22.59 -1.38 27.75
N ILE A 28 21.97 -0.57 26.87
CA ILE A 28 20.53 -0.38 26.90
C ILE A 28 19.96 -1.71 26.45
N THR A 29 19.13 -2.30 27.30
CA THR A 29 18.30 -3.41 26.89
C THR A 29 17.50 -2.90 25.68
N PRO A 30 17.59 -3.52 24.50
CA PRO A 30 16.83 -3.07 23.33
C PRO A 30 15.35 -3.07 23.73
N VAL A 31 14.69 -1.93 23.60
CA VAL A 31 13.23 -1.92 23.60
C VAL A 31 12.78 -2.94 22.56
N GLU A 32 11.87 -3.82 22.94
CA GLU A 32 11.37 -4.89 22.09
C GLU A 32 11.21 -4.43 20.64
N LYS A 33 11.55 -5.32 19.73
CA LYS A 33 11.44 -5.18 18.27
C LYS A 33 10.06 -4.64 17.90
N VAL A 34 9.93 -3.32 17.81
CA VAL A 34 8.65 -2.69 17.49
C VAL A 34 8.51 -2.73 15.98
N GLU A 35 7.82 -3.73 15.46
CA GLU A 35 7.37 -3.77 14.06
C GLU A 35 6.20 -2.79 13.78
N LYS A 36 6.00 -1.82 14.68
CA LYS A 36 4.99 -0.78 14.49
C LYS A 36 5.56 0.30 13.57
N THR A 37 4.89 0.54 12.49
CA THR A 37 5.18 1.69 11.61
C THR A 37 4.74 3.02 12.23
N CYS A 38 3.93 3.00 13.29
CA CYS A 38 3.48 4.14 14.08
C CYS A 38 3.94 3.96 15.52
N ILE A 39 4.69 4.93 16.03
CA ILE A 39 5.25 4.92 17.37
C ILE A 39 4.67 6.12 18.13
N SER A 40 4.08 5.86 19.28
CA SER A 40 3.53 6.91 20.15
C SER A 40 4.59 7.36 21.15
N ILE A 41 4.57 8.65 21.50
CA ILE A 41 5.42 9.18 22.58
C ILE A 41 5.09 8.52 23.92
N SER A 42 3.84 8.12 24.13
CA SER A 42 3.42 7.37 25.31
C SER A 42 3.97 5.93 25.39
N ASP A 43 4.58 5.41 24.33
CA ASP A 43 5.24 4.11 24.34
C ASP A 43 6.60 4.15 25.09
N PHE A 44 7.09 5.36 25.44
CA PHE A 44 8.37 5.57 26.10
C PHE A 44 8.18 5.93 27.57
N ASP A 45 8.91 5.29 28.45
CA ASP A 45 8.95 5.60 29.86
C ASP A 45 10.23 6.45 30.18
N PHE A 46 10.08 7.76 30.04
CA PHE A 46 11.16 8.70 30.29
C PHE A 46 11.53 8.88 31.78
N GLU A 47 10.87 8.20 32.69
CA GLU A 47 11.30 8.07 34.07
C GLU A 47 12.35 6.95 34.20
N GLN A 48 12.31 5.93 33.34
CA GLN A 48 13.26 4.83 33.35
C GLN A 48 14.47 5.09 32.46
N SER A 49 14.32 5.74 31.32
CA SER A 49 15.43 6.05 30.41
C SER A 49 15.23 7.40 29.73
N SER A 50 16.33 8.12 29.58
CA SER A 50 16.33 9.40 28.85
C SER A 50 16.57 9.24 27.34
N VAL A 51 16.92 8.04 26.87
CA VAL A 51 17.26 7.76 25.47
C VAL A 51 16.66 6.42 25.04
N TYR A 52 16.01 6.41 23.90
CA TYR A 52 15.44 5.22 23.27
C TYR A 52 15.89 5.09 21.82
N ASN A 53 16.43 3.92 21.47
CA ASN A 53 16.74 3.58 20.09
C ASN A 53 15.52 3.00 19.39
N ILE A 54 15.14 3.58 18.27
CA ILE A 54 14.09 3.08 17.43
C ILE A 54 14.70 2.16 16.39
N THR A 55 14.31 0.88 16.43
CA THR A 55 14.81 -0.12 15.48
C THR A 55 13.71 -0.53 14.51
N PHE A 56 14.07 -0.70 13.24
CA PHE A 56 13.23 -1.25 12.21
C PHE A 56 14.05 -2.25 11.39
N ASP A 57 13.52 -3.46 11.24
CA ASP A 57 14.23 -4.55 10.55
C ASP A 57 15.68 -4.77 11.04
N GLY A 58 15.85 -4.71 12.37
CA GLY A 58 17.14 -4.90 13.02
C GLY A 58 18.13 -3.76 12.88
N LYS A 59 17.76 -2.63 12.26
CA LYS A 59 18.59 -1.43 12.15
C LYS A 59 18.07 -0.32 13.03
N ILE A 60 18.95 0.43 13.66
CA ILE A 60 18.56 1.65 14.37
C ILE A 60 18.28 2.73 13.31
N VAL A 61 17.09 3.31 13.34
CA VAL A 61 16.64 4.33 12.39
C VAL A 61 16.48 5.70 13.01
N ALA A 62 16.30 5.76 14.32
CA ALA A 62 16.20 7.00 15.08
C ALA A 62 16.57 6.80 16.53
N GLU A 63 16.89 7.90 17.20
CA GLU A 63 16.98 7.98 18.65
C GLU A 63 15.95 9.01 19.16
N VAL A 64 15.23 8.67 20.22
CA VAL A 64 14.32 9.57 20.93
C VAL A 64 14.91 9.89 22.28
N CYS A 65 15.16 11.16 22.53
CA CYS A 65 15.86 11.63 23.71
C CYS A 65 15.02 12.62 24.50
N LYS A 66 15.17 12.57 25.84
CA LYS A 66 14.72 13.65 26.74
C LYS A 66 15.84 14.65 26.89
N GLU A 67 15.66 15.84 26.37
CA GLU A 67 16.65 16.91 26.30
C GLU A 67 16.27 18.09 27.18
N TYR A 68 17.27 18.84 27.62
CA TYR A 68 17.05 20.14 28.25
C TYR A 68 17.39 21.25 27.26
N LEU A 69 16.36 21.96 26.82
CA LEU A 69 16.51 23.09 25.92
C LEU A 69 16.78 24.36 26.75
N SER A 70 17.91 25.01 26.49
CA SER A 70 18.25 26.30 27.06
C SER A 70 18.64 27.24 25.93
N ALA A 71 17.70 28.06 25.49
CA ALA A 71 17.92 29.04 24.44
C ALA A 71 17.20 30.34 24.76
N SER A 72 17.95 31.43 24.87
CA SER A 72 17.42 32.78 25.12
C SER A 72 16.49 32.90 26.34
N GLU A 73 15.21 32.65 26.17
CA GLU A 73 14.16 32.75 27.19
C GLU A 73 13.48 31.39 27.47
N ILE A 74 13.97 30.30 26.86
CA ILE A 74 13.37 28.98 27.01
C ILE A 74 14.28 28.11 27.85
N HIS A 75 13.75 27.62 28.97
CA HIS A 75 14.38 26.64 29.82
C HIS A 75 13.38 25.52 30.07
N ALA A 76 13.41 24.49 29.22
CA ALA A 76 12.39 23.48 29.24
C ALA A 76 12.96 22.07 28.96
N GLN A 77 12.37 21.05 29.58
CA GLN A 77 12.59 19.67 29.18
C GLN A 77 11.76 19.37 27.92
N ALA A 78 12.39 18.70 26.95
CA ALA A 78 11.75 18.35 25.70
C ALA A 78 12.03 16.91 25.32
N ILE A 79 11.13 16.29 24.55
CA ILE A 79 11.36 15.04 23.86
C ILE A 79 11.76 15.38 22.43
N VAL A 80 12.93 14.91 22.03
CA VAL A 80 13.53 15.20 20.73
C VAL A 80 13.81 13.87 20.02
N ILE A 81 13.54 13.82 18.73
CA ILE A 81 13.93 12.70 17.89
C ILE A 81 15.04 13.10 16.93
N TYR A 82 16.06 12.29 16.86
CA TYR A 82 17.20 12.42 15.96
C TYR A 82 17.18 11.28 14.94
N PRO A 83 17.32 11.56 13.64
CA PRO A 83 17.47 10.51 12.64
C PRO A 83 18.83 9.82 12.80
N VAL A 84 18.92 8.55 12.43
CA VAL A 84 20.16 7.80 12.36
C VAL A 84 20.59 7.68 10.92
N LYS A 85 21.80 8.16 10.60
CA LYS A 85 22.45 8.06 9.29
C LYS A 85 23.73 7.24 9.43
N ASP A 86 23.91 6.26 8.57
CA ASP A 86 25.10 5.37 8.58
C ASP A 86 25.38 4.73 9.95
N GLY A 87 24.31 4.39 10.68
CA GLY A 87 24.38 3.75 11.99
C GLY A 87 24.75 4.68 13.16
N LYS A 88 24.73 5.99 12.93
CA LYS A 88 24.99 7.01 13.96
C LYS A 88 23.87 8.05 13.98
N SER A 89 23.57 8.55 15.18
CA SER A 89 22.60 9.63 15.34
C SER A 89 23.11 10.93 14.72
N ASP A 90 22.24 11.54 13.92
CA ASP A 90 22.54 12.86 13.34
C ASP A 90 22.04 13.97 14.27
N TRP A 91 22.90 14.38 15.19
CA TRP A 91 22.63 15.42 16.17
C TRP A 91 22.41 16.81 15.57
N THR A 92 22.64 16.94 14.26
CA THR A 92 22.44 18.22 13.55
C THR A 92 21.01 18.36 13.03
N GLU A 93 20.17 17.31 13.08
CA GLU A 93 18.82 17.29 12.53
C GLU A 93 17.76 16.82 13.55
N GLY A 94 17.81 17.32 14.78
CA GLY A 94 16.81 16.99 15.80
C GLY A 94 15.46 17.66 15.56
N THR A 95 14.37 16.97 15.84
CA THR A 95 13.00 17.51 15.83
C THR A 95 12.41 17.42 17.23
N VAL A 96 11.91 18.54 17.76
CA VAL A 96 11.20 18.58 19.03
C VAL A 96 9.80 18.01 18.87
N LEU A 97 9.54 16.91 19.57
CA LEU A 97 8.24 16.24 19.57
C LEU A 97 7.30 16.85 20.59
N GLN A 98 7.81 17.07 21.80
CA GLN A 98 7.04 17.56 22.92
C GLN A 98 7.92 18.40 23.87
N ILE A 99 7.34 19.42 24.48
CA ILE A 99 7.94 20.14 25.61
C ILE A 99 7.20 19.69 26.87
N ILE A 100 7.94 19.23 27.88
CA ILE A 100 7.38 18.57 29.07
C ILE A 100 7.13 19.56 30.19
N SER A 101 7.91 20.61 30.28
CA SER A 101 7.96 21.43 31.47
C SER A 101 7.91 22.94 31.20
N ASP A 102 6.85 23.44 30.62
CA ASP A 102 6.57 24.89 30.67
C ASP A 102 5.11 25.19 30.32
N ASP A 103 4.48 26.10 31.08
CA ASP A 103 3.13 26.59 30.84
C ASP A 103 3.00 27.43 29.54
N LYS A 104 4.09 27.78 28.92
CA LYS A 104 4.15 28.51 27.65
C LYS A 104 4.47 27.58 26.45
N ALA A 105 3.85 26.45 26.45
CA ALA A 105 4.03 25.38 25.47
C ALA A 105 4.32 25.86 24.05
N ILE A 106 5.61 25.99 23.71
CA ILE A 106 6.07 26.02 22.33
C ILE A 106 6.37 24.59 21.96
N HIS A 107 5.49 23.97 21.17
CA HIS A 107 5.66 22.61 20.72
C HIS A 107 6.19 22.58 19.30
N GLY A 108 6.96 21.54 19.01
CA GLY A 108 7.59 21.36 17.70
C GLY A 108 8.81 22.26 17.50
N GLY A 109 9.40 22.15 16.35
CA GLY A 109 10.61 22.87 15.98
C GLY A 109 11.80 21.96 15.75
N LYS A 110 12.94 22.61 15.51
CA LYS A 110 14.20 21.94 15.20
C LYS A 110 15.25 22.25 16.25
N VAL A 111 16.02 21.24 16.59
CA VAL A 111 17.22 21.40 17.41
C VAL A 111 18.44 20.94 16.62
N MET A 112 19.55 21.61 16.84
CA MET A 112 20.81 21.29 16.20
C MET A 112 21.94 21.49 17.20
N TRP A 113 22.75 20.45 17.40
CA TRP A 113 23.99 20.54 18.14
C TRP A 113 25.08 21.23 17.28
N GLN A 114 25.71 22.24 17.84
CA GLN A 114 26.84 22.93 17.27
C GLN A 114 28.09 22.41 17.97
N GLY A 115 28.77 21.46 17.32
CA GLY A 115 29.86 20.70 17.96
C GLY A 115 31.08 21.52 18.37
N ASP A 116 31.34 22.63 17.68
CA ASP A 116 32.43 23.54 17.98
C ASP A 116 32.16 24.48 19.18
N THR A 117 30.90 24.77 19.47
CA THR A 117 30.49 25.60 20.61
C THR A 117 29.84 24.81 21.75
N ASN A 118 29.61 23.53 21.54
CA ASN A 118 28.92 22.64 22.46
C ASN A 118 27.55 23.20 22.91
N THR A 119 26.81 23.81 21.97
CA THR A 119 25.54 24.43 22.22
C THR A 119 24.42 23.76 21.42
N LEU A 120 23.25 23.66 22.06
CA LEU A 120 22.04 23.20 21.40
C LEU A 120 21.24 24.42 20.91
N SER A 121 21.15 24.61 19.62
CA SER A 121 20.28 25.62 19.03
C SER A 121 18.86 25.07 18.83
N TYR A 122 17.87 25.88 19.16
CA TYR A 122 16.46 25.54 18.99
C TYR A 122 15.77 26.58 18.12
N THR A 123 15.11 26.10 17.08
CA THR A 123 14.26 26.92 16.22
C THR A 123 12.81 26.49 16.42
N PRO A 124 11.94 27.36 17.00
CA PRO A 124 10.54 27.05 17.17
C PRO A 124 9.84 26.70 15.84
N GLY A 125 8.95 25.72 15.90
CA GLY A 125 8.17 25.24 14.76
C GLY A 125 6.67 25.30 14.99
N ASN A 126 6.01 24.24 14.65
CA ASN A 126 4.55 24.12 14.85
C ASN A 126 4.21 24.14 16.35
N GLN A 127 3.11 24.80 16.70
CA GLN A 127 2.66 24.93 18.10
C GLN A 127 1.96 23.67 18.64
N ASN A 128 1.65 22.70 17.81
CA ASN A 128 1.00 21.46 18.24
C ASN A 128 2.04 20.40 18.64
N PRO A 129 1.89 19.75 19.81
CA PRO A 129 2.75 18.64 20.17
C PRO A 129 2.59 17.49 19.18
N ILE A 130 3.70 16.85 18.86
CA ILE A 130 3.71 15.65 18.05
C ILE A 130 3.57 14.47 19.01
N SER A 131 2.43 13.81 18.99
CA SER A 131 2.12 12.69 19.90
C SER A 131 2.57 11.32 19.33
N SER A 132 2.86 11.26 18.05
CA SER A 132 3.33 10.05 17.37
C SER A 132 4.14 10.39 16.13
N PHE A 133 5.00 9.46 15.73
CA PHE A 133 5.76 9.53 14.48
C PHE A 133 5.73 8.18 13.78
N TYR A 134 6.13 8.17 12.52
CA TYR A 134 6.04 7.01 11.64
C TYR A 134 7.39 6.71 11.04
N ILE A 135 7.71 5.42 10.93
CA ILE A 135 8.85 4.95 10.15
C ILE A 135 8.31 4.61 8.75
N THR A 136 8.88 5.25 7.75
CA THR A 136 8.50 5.06 6.34
C THR A 136 9.26 3.87 5.73
N SER A 137 8.83 3.43 4.56
CA SER A 137 9.45 2.28 3.86
C SER A 137 10.91 2.51 3.44
N ASP A 138 11.34 3.75 3.36
CA ASP A 138 12.74 4.15 3.10
C ASP A 138 13.53 4.40 4.39
N LEU A 139 12.98 3.99 5.53
CA LEU A 139 13.56 4.13 6.87
C LEU A 139 13.71 5.58 7.34
N SER A 140 12.99 6.50 6.77
CA SER A 140 12.92 7.88 7.23
C SER A 140 11.82 8.07 8.29
N ILE A 141 11.88 9.21 9.00
CA ILE A 141 10.91 9.58 10.03
C ILE A 141 9.89 10.54 9.42
N ALA A 142 8.61 10.24 9.58
CA ALA A 142 7.51 11.11 9.20
C ALA A 142 6.66 11.47 10.42
N PHE A 143 6.26 12.74 10.54
CA PHE A 143 5.41 13.24 11.62
C PHE A 143 3.93 13.33 11.24
N THR A 144 3.63 12.97 10.02
CA THR A 144 2.26 12.77 9.54
C THR A 144 2.11 11.30 9.16
N PRO A 145 0.93 10.70 9.38
CA PRO A 145 0.71 9.34 8.92
C PRO A 145 1.13 9.21 7.46
N PRO A 146 1.96 8.22 7.12
CA PRO A 146 2.20 7.93 5.71
C PRO A 146 0.84 7.69 5.07
N ILE A 147 0.58 8.39 3.97
CA ILE A 147 -0.70 8.24 3.28
C ILE A 147 -0.76 6.79 2.81
N ASP A 148 -1.72 6.04 3.33
CA ASP A 148 -1.97 4.69 2.85
C ASP A 148 -2.08 4.72 1.32
N PRO A 149 -1.26 3.95 0.60
CA PRO A 149 -1.31 3.92 -0.87
C PRO A 149 -2.73 3.68 -1.41
N VAL A 150 -3.54 2.93 -0.67
CA VAL A 150 -4.95 2.69 -1.01
C VAL A 150 -5.77 3.98 -0.86
N LEU A 151 -5.65 4.70 0.27
CA LEU A 151 -6.34 5.98 0.48
C LEU A 151 -5.88 7.05 -0.51
N LEU A 152 -4.58 7.08 -0.83
CA LEU A 152 -4.06 7.98 -1.85
C LEU A 152 -4.66 7.66 -3.23
N SER A 153 -4.83 6.38 -3.55
CA SER A 153 -5.47 5.92 -4.77
C SER A 153 -6.90 6.42 -4.86
N PHE A 154 -7.68 6.38 -3.77
CA PHE A 154 -9.05 6.90 -3.75
C PHE A 154 -9.11 8.41 -3.99
N LYS A 155 -8.25 9.17 -3.32
CA LYS A 155 -8.17 10.63 -3.51
C LYS A 155 -7.82 11.00 -4.95
N LYS A 156 -6.86 10.31 -5.56
CA LYS A 156 -6.42 10.54 -6.95
C LYS A 156 -7.30 9.86 -7.98
N LYS A 157 -8.20 8.96 -7.59
CA LYS A 157 -8.95 8.06 -8.48
C LYS A 157 -8.05 7.21 -9.40
N ILE A 158 -6.85 6.90 -8.93
CA ILE A 158 -5.83 6.13 -9.64
C ILE A 158 -5.18 5.17 -8.64
N LEU A 159 -5.20 3.88 -8.96
CA LEU A 159 -4.41 2.86 -8.30
C LEU A 159 -3.04 2.76 -8.98
N SER A 160 -1.97 2.89 -8.23
CA SER A 160 -0.60 2.59 -8.67
C SER A 160 -0.22 1.20 -8.20
N ASP A 161 -0.06 0.27 -9.14
CA ASP A 161 0.32 -1.11 -8.90
C ASP A 161 1.83 -1.25 -9.12
N VAL A 162 2.57 -1.38 -8.03
CA VAL A 162 4.04 -1.45 -8.03
C VAL A 162 4.46 -2.90 -7.83
N ARG A 163 5.22 -3.47 -8.80
CA ARG A 163 5.69 -4.86 -8.77
C ARG A 163 7.16 -4.93 -9.18
N GLY A 164 8.06 -4.95 -8.19
CA GLY A 164 9.47 -4.77 -8.45
C GLY A 164 9.74 -3.39 -9.09
N SER A 165 10.34 -3.38 -10.27
CA SER A 165 10.58 -2.16 -11.06
C SER A 165 9.41 -1.77 -11.96
N GLU A 166 8.37 -2.58 -12.09
CA GLU A 166 7.21 -2.31 -12.94
C GLU A 166 6.18 -1.49 -12.15
N ILE A 167 5.72 -0.38 -12.73
CA ILE A 167 4.64 0.45 -12.18
C ILE A 167 3.53 0.53 -13.23
N ILE A 168 2.35 -0.01 -12.89
CA ILE A 168 1.16 0.07 -13.73
C ILE A 168 0.09 0.89 -13.02
N THR A 169 -0.50 1.84 -13.72
CA THR A 169 -1.60 2.64 -13.18
C THR A 169 -2.95 2.19 -13.72
N TYR A 170 -3.93 2.09 -12.81
CA TYR A 170 -5.31 1.79 -13.14
C TYR A 170 -6.22 2.92 -12.64
N PRO A 171 -6.97 3.60 -13.52
CA PRO A 171 -8.06 4.44 -13.07
C PRO A 171 -9.05 3.63 -12.24
N ILE A 172 -9.61 4.24 -11.18
CA ILE A 172 -10.60 3.60 -10.32
C ILE A 172 -11.90 4.40 -10.32
N VAL A 173 -12.99 3.72 -9.97
CA VAL A 173 -14.32 4.32 -9.82
C VAL A 173 -15.00 3.74 -8.59
N LYS A 174 -15.76 4.57 -7.89
CA LYS A 174 -16.65 4.13 -6.81
C LYS A 174 -18.02 3.78 -7.38
N ILE A 175 -18.50 2.57 -7.10
CA ILE A 175 -19.82 2.07 -7.49
C ILE A 175 -20.47 1.48 -6.25
N GLY A 176 -21.54 2.10 -5.78
CA GLY A 176 -22.08 1.77 -4.45
C GLY A 176 -21.08 2.00 -3.33
N THR A 177 -20.82 0.98 -2.54
CA THR A 177 -19.83 0.99 -1.45
C THR A 177 -18.44 0.59 -1.90
N GLN A 178 -18.27 0.10 -3.12
CA GLN A 178 -17.05 -0.52 -3.63
C GLN A 178 -16.25 0.40 -4.55
N TYR A 179 -14.93 0.27 -4.54
CA TYR A 179 -14.05 0.86 -5.54
C TYR A 179 -13.56 -0.22 -6.50
N TRP A 180 -13.67 0.05 -7.80
CA TRP A 180 -13.34 -0.87 -8.89
C TRP A 180 -12.26 -0.30 -9.79
N THR A 181 -11.37 -1.16 -10.31
CA THR A 181 -10.50 -0.76 -11.41
C THR A 181 -11.34 -0.57 -12.69
N ARG A 182 -11.15 0.55 -13.39
CA ARG A 182 -11.84 0.87 -14.65
C ARG A 182 -11.21 0.19 -15.87
N LYS A 183 -10.05 -0.42 -15.71
CA LYS A 183 -9.35 -1.19 -16.74
C LYS A 183 -9.09 -2.59 -16.24
N ASN A 184 -9.04 -3.54 -17.16
CA ASN A 184 -8.65 -4.91 -16.87
C ASN A 184 -7.21 -4.95 -16.37
N LEU A 185 -6.92 -5.85 -15.44
CA LEU A 185 -5.57 -6.09 -14.97
C LEU A 185 -4.67 -6.49 -16.15
N ARG A 186 -3.46 -5.92 -16.22
CA ARG A 186 -2.54 -6.11 -17.36
C ARG A 186 -1.09 -6.38 -16.95
N THR A 187 -0.91 -6.90 -15.76
CA THR A 187 0.42 -7.21 -15.24
C THR A 187 0.96 -8.53 -15.76
N THR A 188 2.25 -8.62 -15.90
CA THR A 188 2.98 -9.88 -16.19
C THR A 188 3.76 -10.38 -14.98
N LEU A 189 3.64 -9.69 -13.84
CA LEU A 189 4.24 -10.05 -12.58
C LEU A 189 3.16 -10.28 -11.50
N TYR A 190 3.42 -11.16 -10.56
CA TYR A 190 2.68 -11.26 -9.31
C TYR A 190 3.02 -10.08 -8.38
N ASN A 191 2.22 -9.86 -7.35
CA ASN A 191 2.44 -8.77 -6.38
C ASN A 191 3.69 -8.99 -5.49
N ASP A 192 4.31 -10.17 -5.55
CA ASP A 192 5.62 -10.50 -4.97
C ASP A 192 6.78 -10.30 -5.97
N GLY A 193 6.52 -9.74 -7.16
CA GLY A 193 7.51 -9.47 -8.20
C GLY A 193 7.89 -10.68 -9.07
N LYS A 194 7.37 -11.86 -8.80
CA LYS A 194 7.65 -13.06 -9.61
C LYS A 194 6.93 -12.99 -10.95
N LYS A 195 7.60 -13.45 -12.01
CA LYS A 195 7.04 -13.47 -13.36
C LYS A 195 5.89 -14.47 -13.49
N ILE A 196 4.84 -14.07 -14.17
CA ILE A 196 3.75 -14.95 -14.61
C ILE A 196 4.13 -15.51 -15.98
N THR A 197 3.91 -16.80 -16.20
CA THR A 197 4.26 -17.44 -17.47
C THR A 197 3.30 -17.06 -18.59
N LEU A 198 3.82 -16.58 -19.72
CA LEU A 198 3.02 -16.42 -20.93
C LEU A 198 2.62 -17.80 -21.47
N LYS A 199 1.35 -18.02 -21.68
CA LYS A 199 0.79 -19.25 -22.24
C LYS A 199 0.71 -19.19 -23.75
N THR A 200 1.19 -20.24 -24.37
CA THR A 200 1.15 -20.49 -25.82
C THR A 200 0.57 -21.87 -26.07
N ALA A 201 0.29 -22.20 -27.31
CA ALA A 201 -0.14 -23.56 -27.67
C ALA A 201 0.85 -24.63 -27.22
N SER A 202 2.14 -24.33 -27.26
CA SER A 202 3.22 -25.30 -26.96
C SER A 202 3.48 -25.50 -25.47
N ASN A 203 3.17 -24.53 -24.60
CA ASN A 203 3.46 -24.60 -23.16
C ASN A 203 2.20 -24.62 -22.28
N TYR A 204 1.05 -24.86 -22.88
CA TYR A 204 -0.21 -24.81 -22.15
C TYR A 204 -0.39 -26.07 -21.27
N SER A 205 -0.59 -25.81 -19.98
CA SER A 205 -1.06 -26.80 -19.01
C SER A 205 -2.11 -26.16 -18.12
N LYS A 206 -3.23 -26.85 -17.88
CA LYS A 206 -4.32 -26.38 -17.03
C LYS A 206 -3.89 -26.15 -15.58
N SER A 207 -2.96 -26.93 -15.10
CA SER A 207 -2.47 -26.88 -13.72
C SER A 207 -1.41 -25.81 -13.48
N SER A 208 -0.81 -25.26 -14.53
CA SER A 208 0.23 -24.25 -14.37
C SER A 208 -0.30 -22.85 -14.59
N ALA A 209 -0.02 -21.97 -13.61
CA ALA A 209 -0.42 -20.57 -13.63
C ALA A 209 0.19 -19.81 -14.82
N GLY A 210 -0.61 -18.95 -15.44
CA GLY A 210 -0.14 -18.18 -16.58
C GLY A 210 -1.16 -17.18 -17.12
N TYR A 211 -0.72 -16.42 -18.12
CA TYR A 211 -1.56 -15.47 -18.83
C TYR A 211 -1.48 -15.71 -20.35
N PHE A 212 -2.54 -15.30 -21.03
CA PHE A 212 -2.59 -15.20 -22.49
C PHE A 212 -2.53 -13.72 -22.87
N LYS A 213 -2.02 -13.44 -24.05
CA LYS A 213 -1.92 -12.08 -24.57
C LYS A 213 -2.52 -12.02 -25.97
N GLU A 214 -3.38 -11.05 -26.19
CA GLU A 214 -3.88 -10.68 -27.50
C GLU A 214 -3.76 -9.16 -27.66
N SER A 215 -2.92 -8.74 -28.59
CA SER A 215 -2.59 -7.32 -28.74
C SER A 215 -2.13 -6.70 -27.43
N THR A 216 -2.88 -5.75 -26.87
CA THR A 216 -2.62 -5.10 -25.58
C THR A 216 -3.38 -5.72 -24.41
N PHE A 217 -4.26 -6.69 -24.68
CA PHE A 217 -5.08 -7.33 -23.66
C PHE A 217 -4.38 -8.53 -23.04
N ILE A 218 -4.53 -8.66 -21.74
CA ILE A 218 -4.03 -9.79 -20.96
C ILE A 218 -5.20 -10.52 -20.31
N PHE A 219 -5.17 -11.84 -20.43
CA PHE A 219 -6.16 -12.73 -19.87
C PHE A 219 -5.42 -13.75 -19.00
N TYR A 220 -5.97 -14.07 -17.86
CA TYR A 220 -5.32 -14.98 -16.92
C TYR A 220 -6.07 -16.32 -16.90
N ASN A 221 -5.36 -17.41 -16.72
CA ASN A 221 -6.00 -18.69 -16.46
C ASN A 221 -6.38 -18.81 -14.98
N LYS A 222 -7.24 -19.79 -14.65
CA LYS A 222 -7.69 -20.03 -13.28
C LYS A 222 -6.52 -20.25 -12.33
N ALA A 223 -5.52 -21.03 -12.75
CA ALA A 223 -4.36 -21.33 -11.92
C ALA A 223 -3.59 -20.07 -11.48
N ALA A 224 -3.49 -19.04 -12.35
CA ALA A 224 -2.89 -17.76 -11.97
C ALA A 224 -3.76 -16.99 -10.97
N VAL A 225 -5.07 -16.99 -11.19
CA VAL A 225 -6.05 -16.24 -10.40
C VAL A 225 -6.13 -16.77 -8.96
N ILE A 226 -6.15 -18.08 -8.78
CA ILE A 226 -6.25 -18.70 -7.44
C ILE A 226 -4.96 -18.64 -6.61
N THR A 227 -3.86 -18.12 -7.13
CA THR A 227 -2.62 -17.96 -6.35
C THR A 227 -2.76 -17.00 -5.19
N GLY A 228 -3.77 -16.14 -5.18
CA GLY A 228 -3.90 -15.03 -4.23
C GLY A 228 -2.91 -13.89 -4.44
N LYS A 229 -2.01 -13.99 -5.43
CA LYS A 229 -0.89 -13.06 -5.67
C LYS A 229 -1.11 -12.16 -6.89
N LEU A 230 -2.24 -12.29 -7.57
CA LEU A 230 -2.46 -11.58 -8.83
C LEU A 230 -2.99 -10.16 -8.63
N ALA A 231 -3.77 -9.89 -7.59
CA ALA A 231 -4.28 -8.56 -7.31
C ALA A 231 -3.17 -7.60 -6.82
N PRO A 232 -3.27 -6.30 -7.07
CA PRO A 232 -2.42 -5.30 -6.45
C PRO A 232 -2.49 -5.35 -4.93
N LYS A 233 -1.44 -4.91 -4.24
CA LYS A 233 -1.42 -4.86 -2.77
C LYS A 233 -2.59 -4.03 -2.24
N GLY A 234 -3.30 -4.56 -1.23
CA GLY A 234 -4.47 -3.94 -0.63
C GLY A 234 -5.76 -4.06 -1.45
N TRP A 235 -5.73 -4.69 -2.63
CA TRP A 235 -6.87 -4.97 -3.48
C TRP A 235 -7.12 -6.48 -3.58
N LYS A 236 -8.36 -6.87 -3.90
CA LYS A 236 -8.70 -8.26 -4.20
C LYS A 236 -9.18 -8.40 -5.64
N ILE A 237 -9.03 -9.59 -6.23
CA ILE A 237 -9.78 -9.95 -7.45
C ILE A 237 -11.24 -10.03 -7.05
N ALA A 238 -12.12 -9.48 -7.88
CA ALA A 238 -13.53 -9.46 -7.59
C ALA A 238 -14.07 -10.89 -7.40
N ASP A 239 -14.61 -11.14 -6.24
CA ASP A 239 -15.23 -12.39 -5.83
C ASP A 239 -16.75 -12.36 -6.03
N ASN A 240 -17.41 -13.46 -5.68
CA ASN A 240 -18.86 -13.57 -5.83
C ASN A 240 -19.62 -12.50 -5.05
N GLU A 241 -19.16 -12.19 -3.84
CA GLU A 241 -19.80 -11.16 -3.00
C GLU A 241 -19.69 -9.78 -3.65
N ALA A 242 -18.49 -9.40 -4.09
CA ALA A 242 -18.29 -8.12 -4.78
C ALA A 242 -19.14 -8.00 -6.06
N TRP A 243 -19.22 -9.05 -6.85
CA TRP A 243 -20.07 -9.06 -8.04
C TRP A 243 -21.58 -9.03 -7.73
N GLN A 244 -22.03 -9.68 -6.65
CA GLN A 244 -23.43 -9.61 -6.24
C GLN A 244 -23.81 -8.21 -5.72
N LEU A 245 -22.95 -7.58 -4.92
CA LEU A 245 -23.15 -6.19 -4.47
C LEU A 245 -23.24 -5.25 -5.67
N LEU A 246 -22.33 -5.40 -6.65
CA LEU A 246 -22.37 -4.61 -7.88
C LEU A 246 -23.67 -4.84 -8.65
N LYS A 247 -24.09 -6.09 -8.87
CA LYS A 247 -25.34 -6.43 -9.57
C LYS A 247 -26.55 -5.84 -8.88
N THR A 248 -26.61 -5.92 -7.54
CA THR A 248 -27.70 -5.33 -6.76
C THR A 248 -27.74 -3.82 -6.93
N TYR A 249 -26.58 -3.14 -6.86
CA TYR A 249 -26.51 -1.69 -7.01
C TYR A 249 -26.99 -1.19 -8.37
N ILE A 250 -26.73 -1.93 -9.44
CA ILE A 250 -27.11 -1.58 -10.81
C ILE A 250 -28.44 -2.24 -11.25
N GLU A 251 -29.17 -2.85 -10.32
CA GLU A 251 -30.45 -3.51 -10.59
C GLU A 251 -30.37 -4.56 -11.72
N GLY A 252 -29.21 -5.18 -11.88
CA GLY A 252 -28.95 -6.19 -12.92
C GLY A 252 -28.71 -5.66 -14.33
N ASP A 253 -28.77 -4.34 -14.56
CA ASP A 253 -28.50 -3.74 -15.87
C ASP A 253 -27.03 -3.71 -16.23
N GLY A 254 -26.57 -4.68 -17.01
CA GLY A 254 -25.18 -4.73 -17.48
C GLY A 254 -24.80 -3.65 -18.50
N ALA A 255 -25.75 -2.94 -19.12
CA ALA A 255 -25.42 -1.87 -20.05
C ALA A 255 -24.71 -0.70 -19.37
N VAL A 256 -25.04 -0.44 -18.09
CA VAL A 256 -24.39 0.62 -17.29
C VAL A 256 -22.93 0.34 -16.95
N LEU A 257 -22.49 -0.92 -17.10
CA LEU A 257 -21.08 -1.32 -16.92
C LEU A 257 -20.26 -1.22 -18.21
N LYS A 258 -20.90 -1.29 -19.38
CA LYS A 258 -20.23 -1.34 -20.68
C LYS A 258 -19.72 0.04 -21.06
N GLY A 259 -18.42 0.12 -21.38
CA GLY A 259 -17.82 1.30 -22.01
C GLY A 259 -18.26 1.47 -23.45
N ASN A 260 -17.97 2.62 -24.04
CA ASN A 260 -18.40 2.91 -25.42
C ASN A 260 -17.50 2.27 -26.48
N ASP A 261 -16.37 1.68 -26.05
CA ASP A 261 -15.36 1.17 -26.98
C ASP A 261 -15.49 -0.34 -27.21
N LEU A 262 -15.18 -0.76 -28.42
CA LEU A 262 -15.01 -2.15 -28.87
C LEU A 262 -16.29 -3.02 -28.92
N TRP A 263 -17.46 -2.53 -28.50
CA TRP A 263 -18.69 -3.31 -28.62
C TRP A 263 -19.25 -3.24 -30.04
N GLU A 264 -19.62 -4.38 -30.59
CA GLU A 264 -20.42 -4.41 -31.82
C GLU A 264 -21.77 -3.71 -31.59
N LYS A 265 -22.30 -3.12 -32.64
CA LYS A 265 -23.61 -2.43 -32.59
C LYS A 265 -24.72 -3.42 -32.34
N SER A 266 -25.61 -3.10 -31.42
CA SER A 266 -26.84 -3.85 -31.10
C SER A 266 -27.86 -2.93 -30.47
N GLU A 267 -29.06 -3.46 -30.18
CA GLU A 267 -30.09 -2.74 -29.42
C GLU A 267 -29.70 -2.48 -27.98
N SER A 268 -28.77 -3.30 -27.41
CA SER A 268 -28.21 -3.10 -26.07
C SER A 268 -27.08 -2.07 -26.07
N VAL A 269 -27.44 -0.80 -26.10
CA VAL A 269 -26.49 0.31 -26.18
C VAL A 269 -25.71 0.45 -24.88
N PRO A 270 -24.36 0.43 -24.92
CA PRO A 270 -23.54 0.73 -23.76
C PRO A 270 -23.78 2.16 -23.25
N SER A 271 -23.99 2.34 -21.95
CA SER A 271 -24.14 3.67 -21.33
C SER A 271 -22.94 4.12 -20.49
N ASN A 272 -22.18 3.15 -19.97
CA ASN A 272 -21.09 3.38 -19.03
C ASN A 272 -21.45 4.29 -17.83
N ALA A 273 -22.72 4.31 -17.44
CA ALA A 273 -23.25 5.23 -16.43
C ALA A 273 -22.53 5.08 -15.07
N THR A 274 -22.02 3.87 -14.76
CA THR A 274 -21.23 3.62 -13.55
C THR A 274 -19.77 4.03 -13.67
N GLY A 275 -19.26 4.23 -14.89
CA GLY A 275 -17.84 4.42 -15.16
C GLY A 275 -16.99 3.14 -15.01
N PHE A 276 -17.58 1.96 -14.86
CA PHE A 276 -16.87 0.68 -14.80
C PHE A 276 -16.05 0.41 -16.06
N ASN A 277 -16.53 0.86 -17.21
CA ASN A 277 -15.86 0.85 -18.49
C ASN A 277 -15.44 -0.56 -18.93
N ALA A 278 -16.38 -1.51 -18.94
CA ALA A 278 -16.16 -2.82 -19.54
C ALA A 278 -16.07 -2.68 -21.06
N ILE A 279 -15.04 -3.26 -21.67
CA ILE A 279 -14.84 -3.26 -23.12
C ILE A 279 -14.88 -4.72 -23.64
N ALA A 280 -15.33 -4.91 -24.86
CA ALA A 280 -15.53 -6.23 -25.46
C ALA A 280 -14.19 -6.86 -25.89
N THR A 281 -13.36 -7.19 -24.93
CA THR A 281 -12.01 -7.73 -25.16
C THR A 281 -11.98 -9.14 -25.79
N GLY A 282 -13.10 -9.84 -25.91
CA GLY A 282 -13.11 -11.25 -26.22
C GLY A 282 -12.66 -12.09 -25.01
N ILE A 283 -12.44 -13.37 -25.28
CA ILE A 283 -12.02 -14.38 -24.31
C ILE A 283 -11.08 -15.38 -24.95
N PHE A 284 -10.23 -16.02 -24.16
CA PHE A 284 -9.54 -17.24 -24.58
C PHE A 284 -10.35 -18.45 -24.15
N THR A 285 -10.60 -19.37 -25.11
CA THR A 285 -11.29 -20.62 -24.85
C THR A 285 -10.46 -21.77 -25.36
N LYS A 286 -10.71 -22.95 -24.81
CA LYS A 286 -10.21 -24.23 -25.33
C LYS A 286 -11.36 -25.21 -25.31
N VAL A 287 -11.59 -25.88 -26.42
CA VAL A 287 -12.75 -26.77 -26.56
C VAL A 287 -12.40 -28.19 -26.06
N LYS A 288 -11.17 -28.64 -26.30
CA LYS A 288 -10.68 -29.98 -25.89
C LYS A 288 -9.22 -29.91 -25.42
N GLU A 289 -8.81 -30.92 -24.67
CA GLU A 289 -7.48 -30.95 -24.02
C GLU A 289 -6.31 -30.79 -25.00
N ASN A 290 -6.46 -31.30 -26.22
CA ASN A 290 -5.45 -31.26 -27.28
C ASN A 290 -5.60 -30.07 -28.24
N ASP A 291 -6.60 -29.20 -28.05
CA ASP A 291 -6.78 -28.04 -28.90
C ASP A 291 -5.93 -26.86 -28.43
N SER A 292 -5.47 -26.04 -29.36
CA SER A 292 -4.86 -24.75 -29.05
C SER A 292 -5.88 -23.84 -28.37
N SER A 293 -5.45 -23.04 -27.41
CA SER A 293 -6.30 -21.95 -26.89
C SER A 293 -6.63 -20.98 -28.01
N ILE A 294 -7.91 -20.73 -28.21
CA ILE A 294 -8.40 -19.88 -29.29
C ILE A 294 -8.94 -18.58 -28.69
N TYR A 295 -8.43 -17.47 -29.20
CA TYR A 295 -9.02 -16.15 -28.92
C TYR A 295 -10.26 -15.96 -29.76
N GLN A 296 -11.38 -15.62 -29.12
CA GLN A 296 -12.69 -15.52 -29.76
C GLN A 296 -13.51 -14.37 -29.18
N PHE A 297 -14.53 -13.99 -29.93
CA PHE A 297 -15.60 -13.08 -29.53
C PHE A 297 -15.15 -11.64 -29.20
N ALA A 298 -14.03 -11.18 -29.79
CA ALA A 298 -13.70 -9.76 -29.77
C ALA A 298 -14.85 -8.94 -30.34
N GLY A 299 -15.14 -7.82 -29.71
CA GLY A 299 -16.29 -6.97 -30.06
C GLY A 299 -17.64 -7.47 -29.51
N LYS A 300 -17.75 -8.72 -29.16
CA LYS A 300 -19.02 -9.33 -28.73
C LYS A 300 -19.10 -9.63 -27.26
N TYR A 301 -18.01 -10.12 -26.66
CA TYR A 301 -18.00 -10.58 -25.29
C TYR A 301 -16.83 -9.98 -24.49
N THR A 302 -17.05 -9.86 -23.18
CA THR A 302 -15.97 -9.83 -22.20
C THR A 302 -16.38 -10.70 -21.03
N ALA A 303 -15.42 -11.49 -20.52
CA ALA A 303 -15.64 -12.29 -19.33
C ALA A 303 -14.60 -11.93 -18.27
N TYR A 304 -15.05 -11.92 -17.02
CA TYR A 304 -14.25 -11.65 -15.84
C TYR A 304 -14.22 -12.86 -14.93
N TRP A 305 -13.06 -13.13 -14.34
CA TRP A 305 -12.97 -14.10 -13.26
C TRP A 305 -13.80 -13.64 -12.06
N ASN A 306 -14.50 -14.61 -11.48
CA ASN A 306 -15.23 -14.48 -10.22
C ASN A 306 -14.53 -15.40 -9.19
N MET A 307 -13.86 -14.81 -8.19
CA MET A 307 -13.18 -15.57 -7.14
C MET A 307 -14.17 -15.90 -6.02
N GLY A 308 -14.20 -17.17 -5.60
CA GLY A 308 -15.00 -17.60 -4.45
C GLY A 308 -16.30 -18.34 -4.79
N ALA A 309 -16.62 -18.55 -6.06
CA ALA A 309 -17.66 -19.50 -6.41
C ALA A 309 -17.20 -20.91 -6.01
N THR A 310 -17.96 -21.52 -5.10
CA THR A 310 -17.69 -22.88 -4.64
C THR A 310 -17.58 -23.85 -5.82
N GLN A 311 -16.69 -24.80 -5.77
CA GLN A 311 -16.38 -25.77 -6.84
C GLN A 311 -17.60 -26.54 -7.39
N LYS A 312 -18.79 -26.34 -6.86
CA LYS A 312 -20.01 -27.09 -7.18
C LYS A 312 -20.86 -26.51 -8.31
N ALA A 313 -20.73 -25.24 -8.67
CA ALA A 313 -21.53 -24.63 -9.73
C ALA A 313 -20.64 -24.15 -10.89
N VAL A 314 -20.55 -24.95 -11.93
CA VAL A 314 -19.75 -24.69 -13.15
C VAL A 314 -20.14 -23.37 -13.84
N ALA A 315 -21.36 -22.87 -13.59
CA ALA A 315 -21.92 -21.67 -14.25
C ALA A 315 -21.56 -20.33 -13.57
N GLU A 316 -20.92 -20.32 -12.40
CA GLU A 316 -20.78 -19.10 -11.58
C GLU A 316 -19.34 -18.58 -11.41
N ASN A 317 -18.36 -19.25 -12.05
CA ASN A 317 -16.96 -18.89 -11.86
C ASN A 317 -16.47 -17.74 -12.74
N GLY A 318 -17.34 -17.16 -13.55
CA GLY A 318 -17.07 -16.01 -14.38
C GLY A 318 -18.31 -15.14 -14.54
N ILE A 319 -18.08 -13.89 -14.83
CA ILE A 319 -19.09 -12.89 -15.17
C ILE A 319 -18.95 -12.59 -16.65
N LEU A 320 -20.03 -12.73 -17.39
CA LEU A 320 -20.08 -12.50 -18.84
C LEU A 320 -20.96 -11.30 -19.16
N LEU A 321 -20.39 -10.34 -19.87
CA LEU A 321 -21.14 -9.26 -20.54
C LEU A 321 -21.12 -9.52 -22.05
N ARG A 322 -22.27 -9.38 -22.67
CA ARG A 322 -22.44 -9.58 -24.12
C ARG A 322 -22.91 -8.29 -24.79
N TYR A 323 -22.58 -8.12 -26.06
CA TYR A 323 -22.93 -6.94 -26.84
C TYR A 323 -24.44 -6.78 -27.03
N ASP A 324 -25.19 -7.89 -27.12
CA ASP A 324 -26.57 -8.00 -27.54
C ASP A 324 -27.60 -8.09 -26.39
N THR A 325 -27.20 -7.91 -25.16
CA THR A 325 -28.08 -7.98 -23.99
C THR A 325 -27.62 -7.08 -22.85
N HIS A 326 -28.58 -6.60 -22.06
CA HIS A 326 -28.33 -5.91 -20.78
C HIS A 326 -28.04 -6.88 -19.63
N GLU A 327 -28.37 -8.15 -19.82
CA GLU A 327 -28.24 -9.17 -18.78
C GLU A 327 -26.77 -9.47 -18.45
N ILE A 328 -26.46 -9.54 -17.16
CA ILE A 328 -25.17 -10.03 -16.66
C ILE A 328 -25.29 -11.54 -16.45
N LYS A 329 -24.63 -12.30 -17.30
CA LYS A 329 -24.67 -13.77 -17.26
C LYS A 329 -23.50 -14.36 -16.48
N GLY A 330 -23.71 -15.56 -15.94
CA GLY A 330 -22.59 -16.39 -15.50
C GLY A 330 -21.79 -16.88 -16.71
N ALA A 331 -20.47 -16.86 -16.64
CA ALA A 331 -19.61 -17.51 -17.61
C ALA A 331 -19.24 -18.91 -17.11
N ALA A 332 -19.63 -19.92 -17.87
CA ALA A 332 -19.10 -21.25 -17.67
C ALA A 332 -17.62 -21.25 -18.07
N TYR A 333 -16.73 -21.68 -17.16
CA TYR A 333 -15.32 -21.82 -17.50
C TYR A 333 -14.92 -23.29 -17.59
N SER A 334 -13.94 -23.55 -18.42
CA SER A 334 -13.08 -24.71 -18.26
C SER A 334 -11.73 -24.24 -17.69
N ASP A 335 -10.97 -25.11 -17.07
CA ASP A 335 -9.62 -24.81 -16.60
C ASP A 335 -8.68 -24.32 -17.72
N TYR A 336 -9.16 -24.34 -18.94
CA TYR A 336 -8.47 -23.92 -20.15
C TYR A 336 -8.81 -22.51 -20.61
N CYS A 337 -9.75 -21.84 -19.96
CA CYS A 337 -10.14 -20.48 -20.34
C CYS A 337 -9.14 -19.44 -19.81
N GLY A 338 -9.04 -18.34 -20.56
CA GLY A 338 -8.40 -17.11 -20.13
C GLY A 338 -9.42 -15.98 -20.11
N TYR A 339 -9.68 -15.40 -18.94
CA TYR A 339 -10.57 -14.27 -18.77
C TYR A 339 -9.85 -13.05 -18.22
N SER A 340 -10.48 -11.91 -18.42
CA SER A 340 -10.05 -10.65 -17.83
C SER A 340 -10.21 -10.66 -16.32
N VAL A 341 -9.49 -9.77 -15.64
CA VAL A 341 -9.57 -9.59 -14.19
C VAL A 341 -9.90 -8.15 -13.88
N ARG A 342 -10.85 -7.95 -12.97
CA ARG A 342 -11.11 -6.68 -12.29
C ARG A 342 -10.76 -6.80 -10.83
N CYS A 343 -10.15 -5.76 -10.30
CA CYS A 343 -9.83 -5.69 -8.88
C CYS A 343 -10.79 -4.74 -8.19
N VAL A 344 -11.09 -5.05 -6.93
CA VAL A 344 -12.05 -4.36 -6.10
C VAL A 344 -11.49 -4.20 -4.69
N ILE A 345 -11.96 -3.15 -3.99
CA ILE A 345 -11.82 -2.96 -2.54
C ILE A 345 -13.12 -2.35 -2.01
N GLU A 346 -13.48 -2.72 -0.79
CA GLU A 346 -14.67 -2.28 -0.06
C GLU A 346 -14.35 -1.21 0.95
#